data_dbc08dfea37d9e9c89c11bfb3159b487
#
_entry.id   dbc08dfea37d9e9c89c11bfb3159b487
#
_cell.length_a   1.000
_cell.length_b   1.000
_cell.length_c   1.000
_cell.angle_alpha   90.00
_cell.angle_beta   90.00
_cell.angle_gamma   90.00
#
_symmetry.space_group_name_H-M   'P 1'
#
loop_
_entity.id
_entity.type
_entity.pdbx_description
1 polymer ?
#
loop_
_entity_poly.entity_id
_entity_poly.type
_entity_poly.pdbx_seq_one_letter_code
_entity_poly.pdbx_strand_id
1 'polypeptide(L)'
;MSTDNDRAQYLRGALYGLMAVVIWSGWIVVARLGLRTSLTPWDIAALRFGVAGVLLVPYLARKGIAVERLGWSGLAAIVLGGAAPVFLANFGLKFAPAAHAGALFPGVMPLFVALLAAAFLQEDFTKSKKLGFALIMPGVVAIAWGPGESLASSQNIGDVFFLAAGLAWAFYTIAMRKARLGGLHAAAISAVGSMLIYLPVFAFMPGTTLASVSWTDVALQAIVQGVLTAILSLMLYGRAVSILGASSGAAFAALCPAMTALLAIPILGEWPTPIEWGAISLISAGVYVVSGGPLSWSKR
;
A
#
# COMPACT_ATOMS: atom_id res chain seq x y z
N MET A 1 12.82 -31.29 -20.87
CA MET A 1 12.54 -29.96 -21.46
C MET A 1 11.39 -29.18 -20.81
N SER A 2 10.42 -29.81 -20.13
CA SER A 2 9.32 -29.09 -19.42
C SER A 2 9.77 -28.37 -18.14
N THR A 3 10.60 -28.98 -17.32
CA THR A 3 11.03 -28.46 -16.00
C THR A 3 11.83 -27.16 -16.05
N ASP A 4 12.66 -26.93 -17.08
CA ASP A 4 13.45 -25.71 -17.20
C ASP A 4 12.58 -24.52 -17.63
N ASN A 5 11.58 -24.75 -18.48
CA ASN A 5 10.63 -23.71 -18.90
C ASN A 5 9.73 -23.29 -17.75
N ASP A 6 9.27 -24.24 -16.95
CA ASP A 6 8.42 -23.99 -15.77
C ASP A 6 9.20 -23.22 -14.69
N ARG A 7 10.47 -23.56 -14.49
CA ARG A 7 11.38 -22.86 -13.58
C ARG A 7 11.65 -21.41 -14.04
N ALA A 8 11.90 -21.22 -15.34
CA ALA A 8 12.11 -19.88 -15.89
C ALA A 8 10.85 -19.02 -15.79
N GLN A 9 9.68 -19.60 -16.01
CA GLN A 9 8.41 -18.90 -15.86
C GLN A 9 8.14 -18.51 -14.41
N TYR A 10 8.38 -19.43 -13.45
CA TYR A 10 8.28 -19.14 -12.03
C TYR A 10 9.21 -18.00 -11.60
N LEU A 11 10.47 -18.02 -12.01
CA LEU A 11 11.45 -16.98 -11.69
C LEU A 11 11.03 -15.61 -12.25
N ARG A 12 10.46 -15.57 -13.47
CA ARG A 12 9.92 -14.33 -14.05
C ARG A 12 8.75 -13.79 -13.21
N GLY A 13 7.82 -14.65 -12.81
CA GLY A 13 6.70 -14.25 -11.95
C GLY A 13 7.17 -13.74 -10.58
N ALA A 14 8.14 -14.41 -9.97
CA ALA A 14 8.74 -14.00 -8.71
C ALA A 14 9.47 -12.65 -8.83
N LEU A 15 10.19 -12.42 -9.92
CA LEU A 15 10.84 -11.13 -10.20
C LEU A 15 9.83 -9.99 -10.29
N TYR A 16 8.72 -10.19 -11.02
CA TYR A 16 7.66 -9.19 -11.10
C TYR A 16 7.04 -8.91 -9.72
N GLY A 17 6.79 -9.93 -8.90
CA GLY A 17 6.30 -9.78 -7.53
C GLY A 17 7.26 -9.00 -6.65
N LEU A 18 8.54 -9.33 -6.69
CA LEU A 18 9.58 -8.64 -5.92
C LEU A 18 9.72 -7.18 -6.35
N MET A 19 9.73 -6.88 -7.66
CA MET A 19 9.78 -5.49 -8.15
C MET A 19 8.58 -4.68 -7.67
N ALA A 20 7.37 -5.25 -7.66
CA ALA A 20 6.18 -4.59 -7.11
C ALA A 20 6.34 -4.27 -5.63
N VAL A 21 6.87 -5.21 -4.83
CA VAL A 21 7.15 -5.01 -3.40
C VAL A 21 8.19 -3.93 -3.17
N VAL A 22 9.28 -3.92 -3.92
CA VAL A 22 10.31 -2.87 -3.82
C VAL A 22 9.70 -1.49 -4.10
N ILE A 23 8.84 -1.37 -5.11
CA ILE A 23 8.15 -0.11 -5.40
C ILE A 23 7.20 0.26 -4.26
N TRP A 24 6.41 -0.69 -3.74
CA TRP A 24 5.49 -0.43 -2.63
C TRP A 24 6.19 -0.09 -1.31
N SER A 25 7.36 -0.65 -1.05
CA SER A 25 8.17 -0.29 0.10
C SER A 25 8.90 1.03 -0.11
N GLY A 26 9.42 1.23 -1.32
CA GLY A 26 10.17 2.43 -1.70
C GLY A 26 9.34 3.71 -1.64
N TRP A 27 8.04 3.67 -2.02
CA TRP A 27 7.22 4.88 -1.96
C TRP A 27 7.04 5.40 -0.53
N ILE A 28 6.96 4.53 0.47
CA ILE A 28 6.87 4.92 1.89
C ILE A 28 8.14 5.65 2.30
N VAL A 29 9.30 5.07 1.96
CA VAL A 29 10.61 5.64 2.30
C VAL A 29 10.83 6.97 1.57
N VAL A 30 10.50 7.06 0.28
CA VAL A 30 10.62 8.30 -0.50
C VAL A 30 9.64 9.37 -0.02
N ALA A 31 8.40 9.00 0.35
CA ALA A 31 7.47 9.94 0.97
C ALA A 31 8.05 10.51 2.28
N ARG A 32 8.57 9.64 3.16
CA ARG A 32 9.21 10.06 4.42
C ARG A 32 10.41 10.98 4.17
N LEU A 33 11.22 10.68 3.16
CA LEU A 33 12.34 11.54 2.75
C LEU A 33 11.83 12.94 2.36
N GLY A 34 10.82 13.03 1.51
CA GLY A 34 10.23 14.31 1.11
C GLY A 34 9.67 15.12 2.28
N LEU A 35 9.01 14.45 3.25
CA LEU A 35 8.48 15.09 4.45
C LEU A 35 9.56 15.57 5.43
N ARG A 36 10.76 14.99 5.39
CA ARG A 36 11.91 15.44 6.19
C ARG A 36 12.65 16.62 5.54
N THR A 37 12.55 16.77 4.23
CA THR A 37 13.26 17.86 3.53
C THR A 37 12.43 19.13 3.50
N SER A 38 11.34 19.18 2.74
CA SER A 38 10.63 20.45 2.54
C SER A 38 9.19 20.29 2.09
N LEU A 39 8.76 19.06 1.73
CA LEU A 39 7.43 18.81 1.25
C LEU A 39 6.43 18.58 2.38
N THR A 40 5.20 19.01 2.18
CA THR A 40 4.08 18.70 3.07
C THR A 40 3.36 17.42 2.60
N PRO A 41 2.55 16.77 3.48
CA PRO A 41 1.68 15.67 3.06
C PRO A 41 0.75 16.04 1.90
N TRP A 42 0.36 17.31 1.84
CA TRP A 42 -0.49 17.87 0.79
C TRP A 42 0.24 17.92 -0.56
N ASP A 43 1.51 18.35 -0.58
CA ASP A 43 2.34 18.42 -1.78
C ASP A 43 2.56 17.02 -2.39
N ILE A 44 2.89 16.04 -1.53
CA ILE A 44 3.10 14.65 -1.96
C ILE A 44 1.81 14.06 -2.55
N ALA A 45 0.66 14.33 -1.94
CA ALA A 45 -0.63 13.88 -2.46
C ALA A 45 -0.96 14.56 -3.80
N ALA A 46 -0.65 15.86 -3.95
CA ALA A 46 -0.85 16.60 -5.21
C ALA A 46 0.01 16.02 -6.35
N LEU A 47 1.27 15.72 -6.08
CA LEU A 47 2.16 15.07 -7.06
C LEU A 47 1.64 13.67 -7.44
N ARG A 48 1.19 12.88 -6.46
CA ARG A 48 0.65 11.54 -6.71
C ARG A 48 -0.60 11.60 -7.57
N PHE A 49 -1.61 12.36 -7.17
CA PHE A 49 -2.88 12.42 -7.90
C PHE A 49 -2.74 13.16 -9.21
N GLY A 50 -1.96 14.24 -9.27
CA GLY A 50 -1.72 15.01 -10.47
C GLY A 50 -1.06 14.17 -11.57
N VAL A 51 0.07 13.55 -11.26
CA VAL A 51 0.83 12.76 -12.24
C VAL A 51 0.07 11.49 -12.62
N ALA A 52 -0.40 10.69 -11.65
CA ALA A 52 -1.14 9.48 -11.94
C ALA A 52 -2.47 9.79 -12.65
N GLY A 53 -3.17 10.84 -12.23
CA GLY A 53 -4.43 11.27 -12.84
C GLY A 53 -4.24 11.63 -14.31
N VAL A 54 -3.30 12.52 -14.63
CA VAL A 54 -3.01 12.93 -16.02
C VAL A 54 -2.65 11.72 -16.88
N LEU A 55 -1.75 10.85 -16.41
CA LEU A 55 -1.32 9.68 -17.18
C LEU A 55 -2.44 8.66 -17.39
N LEU A 56 -3.40 8.56 -16.46
CA LEU A 56 -4.48 7.57 -16.53
C LEU A 56 -5.77 8.12 -17.18
N VAL A 57 -5.87 9.44 -17.47
CA VAL A 57 -7.00 10.03 -18.22
C VAL A 57 -7.27 9.29 -19.54
N PRO A 58 -6.27 9.04 -20.43
CA PRO A 58 -6.53 8.38 -21.70
C PRO A 58 -7.05 6.94 -21.53
N TYR A 59 -6.59 6.25 -20.49
CA TYR A 59 -7.08 4.91 -20.16
C TYR A 59 -8.53 4.97 -19.67
N LEU A 60 -8.84 5.89 -18.75
CA LEU A 60 -10.19 6.05 -18.20
C LEU A 60 -11.19 6.54 -19.26
N ALA A 61 -10.79 7.42 -20.16
CA ALA A 61 -11.62 7.88 -21.27
C ALA A 61 -12.07 6.73 -22.19
N ARG A 62 -11.20 5.71 -22.36
CA ARG A 62 -11.52 4.54 -23.17
C ARG A 62 -12.34 3.48 -22.43
N LYS A 63 -12.16 3.34 -21.10
CA LYS A 63 -12.78 2.28 -20.28
C LYS A 63 -14.04 2.75 -19.54
N GLY A 64 -14.23 4.07 -19.39
CA GLY A 64 -15.32 4.67 -18.64
C GLY A 64 -15.11 4.57 -17.12
N ILE A 65 -15.98 5.23 -16.37
CA ILE A 65 -15.93 5.29 -14.91
C ILE A 65 -16.68 4.13 -14.21
N ALA A 66 -17.20 3.21 -14.99
CA ALA A 66 -17.92 2.00 -14.52
C ALA A 66 -19.08 2.28 -13.55
N VAL A 67 -19.76 3.41 -13.68
CA VAL A 67 -20.85 3.82 -12.79
C VAL A 67 -22.01 2.82 -12.77
N GLU A 68 -22.27 2.13 -13.87
CA GLU A 68 -23.30 1.09 -13.97
C GLU A 68 -23.06 -0.09 -13.01
N ARG A 69 -21.78 -0.42 -12.76
CA ARG A 69 -21.37 -1.50 -11.85
C ARG A 69 -21.15 -1.03 -10.42
N LEU A 70 -20.68 0.20 -10.24
CA LEU A 70 -20.37 0.79 -8.93
C LEU A 70 -21.57 1.46 -8.28
N GLY A 71 -22.45 2.05 -9.07
CA GLY A 71 -23.34 3.10 -8.57
C GLY A 71 -22.56 4.34 -8.13
N TRP A 72 -23.25 5.39 -7.74
CA TRP A 72 -22.59 6.63 -7.28
C TRP A 72 -21.89 6.43 -5.93
N SER A 73 -22.46 5.64 -5.02
CA SER A 73 -21.83 5.32 -3.73
C SER A 73 -20.55 4.48 -3.89
N GLY A 74 -20.55 3.51 -4.80
CA GLY A 74 -19.36 2.73 -5.12
C GLY A 74 -18.29 3.56 -5.79
N LEU A 75 -18.66 4.49 -6.67
CA LEU A 75 -17.73 5.43 -7.29
C LEU A 75 -17.07 6.32 -6.23
N ALA A 76 -17.87 6.89 -5.32
CA ALA A 76 -17.34 7.65 -4.19
C ALA A 76 -16.42 6.81 -3.30
N ALA A 77 -16.79 5.54 -3.02
CA ALA A 77 -15.95 4.62 -2.25
C ALA A 77 -14.60 4.32 -2.94
N ILE A 78 -14.57 4.21 -4.28
CA ILE A 78 -13.31 4.04 -5.03
C ILE A 78 -12.45 5.30 -5.00
N VAL A 79 -13.04 6.48 -5.20
CA VAL A 79 -12.29 7.74 -5.21
C VAL A 79 -11.77 8.08 -3.81
N LEU A 80 -12.65 8.11 -2.82
CA LEU A 80 -12.28 8.45 -1.44
C LEU A 80 -11.43 7.36 -0.78
N GLY A 81 -11.81 6.09 -0.98
CA GLY A 81 -11.08 4.95 -0.45
C GLY A 81 -9.67 4.78 -1.06
N GLY A 82 -9.44 5.29 -2.26
CA GLY A 82 -8.10 5.34 -2.85
C GLY A 82 -7.30 6.58 -2.45
N ALA A 83 -7.99 7.72 -2.21
CA ALA A 83 -7.34 8.96 -1.77
C ALA A 83 -6.99 8.95 -0.27
N ALA A 84 -7.91 8.51 0.59
CA ALA A 84 -7.74 8.56 2.04
C ALA A 84 -6.45 7.86 2.54
N PRO A 85 -6.08 6.65 2.06
CA PRO A 85 -4.83 6.00 2.47
C PRO A 85 -3.59 6.84 2.17
N VAL A 86 -3.59 7.60 1.07
CA VAL A 86 -2.45 8.45 0.68
C VAL A 86 -2.27 9.57 1.69
N PHE A 87 -3.35 10.28 2.04
CA PHE A 87 -3.29 11.33 3.06
C PHE A 87 -2.94 10.77 4.42
N LEU A 88 -3.65 9.74 4.87
CA LEU A 88 -3.42 9.12 6.18
C LEU A 88 -1.98 8.63 6.33
N ALA A 89 -1.44 7.92 5.31
CA ALA A 89 -0.06 7.46 5.37
C ALA A 89 0.95 8.62 5.38
N ASN A 90 0.75 9.65 4.55
CA ASN A 90 1.65 10.80 4.52
C ASN A 90 1.59 11.59 5.83
N PHE A 91 0.42 11.75 6.46
CA PHE A 91 0.32 12.35 7.79
C PHE A 91 0.96 11.48 8.85
N GLY A 92 0.74 10.16 8.83
CA GLY A 92 1.40 9.23 9.74
C GLY A 92 2.92 9.31 9.67
N LEU A 93 3.47 9.42 8.46
CA LEU A 93 4.91 9.58 8.22
C LEU A 93 5.51 10.89 8.76
N LYS A 94 4.73 11.87 9.16
CA LYS A 94 5.24 13.04 9.92
C LYS A 94 5.60 12.70 11.35
N PHE A 95 4.94 11.71 11.93
CA PHE A 95 5.00 11.38 13.34
C PHE A 95 5.79 10.11 13.63
N ALA A 96 5.71 9.11 12.75
CA ALA A 96 6.29 7.79 12.98
C ALA A 96 7.26 7.36 11.85
N PRO A 97 8.21 6.44 12.14
CA PRO A 97 9.20 5.95 11.18
C PRO A 97 8.59 5.22 9.99
N ALA A 98 9.36 5.13 8.89
CA ALA A 98 8.96 4.39 7.70
C ALA A 98 8.74 2.89 7.98
N ALA A 99 9.51 2.29 8.89
CA ALA A 99 9.35 0.89 9.30
C ALA A 99 7.96 0.62 9.90
N HIS A 100 7.43 1.53 10.75
CA HIS A 100 6.07 1.46 11.29
C HIS A 100 5.02 1.56 10.17
N ALA A 101 5.20 2.50 9.24
CA ALA A 101 4.31 2.62 8.10
C ALA A 101 4.24 1.33 7.28
N GLY A 102 5.39 0.70 6.98
CA GLY A 102 5.46 -0.56 6.26
C GLY A 102 4.78 -1.72 6.99
N ALA A 103 4.91 -1.77 8.31
CA ALA A 103 4.31 -2.80 9.14
C ALA A 103 2.80 -2.59 9.35
N LEU A 104 2.36 -1.38 9.69
CA LEU A 104 0.99 -1.10 10.12
C LEU A 104 0.05 -0.75 8.97
N PHE A 105 0.55 -0.29 7.80
CA PHE A 105 -0.29 -0.03 6.64
C PHE A 105 -0.34 -1.25 5.71
N PRO A 106 0.66 -1.57 4.86
CA PRO A 106 0.57 -2.73 3.99
C PRO A 106 0.62 -4.06 4.75
N GLY A 107 1.27 -4.10 5.92
CA GLY A 107 1.36 -5.31 6.73
C GLY A 107 0.04 -5.72 7.39
N VAL A 108 -0.80 -4.77 7.84
CA VAL A 108 -2.09 -5.09 8.48
C VAL A 108 -3.25 -5.10 7.46
N MET A 109 -3.07 -4.47 6.31
CA MET A 109 -4.10 -4.34 5.27
C MET A 109 -4.77 -5.67 4.87
N PRO A 110 -4.06 -6.80 4.65
CA PRO A 110 -4.71 -8.06 4.28
C PRO A 110 -5.65 -8.58 5.36
N LEU A 111 -5.38 -8.29 6.62
CA LEU A 111 -6.27 -8.61 7.73
C LEU A 111 -7.56 -7.83 7.65
N PHE A 112 -7.48 -6.50 7.48
CA PHE A 112 -8.68 -5.67 7.31
C PHE A 112 -9.50 -6.09 6.08
N VAL A 113 -8.84 -6.41 4.97
CA VAL A 113 -9.52 -6.94 3.78
C VAL A 113 -10.24 -8.26 4.09
N ALA A 114 -9.62 -9.18 4.84
CA ALA A 114 -10.22 -10.44 5.22
C ALA A 114 -11.43 -10.26 6.14
N LEU A 115 -11.35 -9.34 7.11
CA LEU A 115 -12.47 -9.02 8.02
C LEU A 115 -13.64 -8.39 7.27
N LEU A 116 -13.37 -7.40 6.40
CA LEU A 116 -14.40 -6.75 5.61
C LEU A 116 -15.00 -7.68 4.55
N ALA A 117 -14.19 -8.58 3.96
CA ALA A 117 -14.70 -9.60 3.04
C ALA A 117 -15.64 -10.58 3.73
N ALA A 118 -15.34 -11.00 4.96
CA ALA A 118 -16.25 -11.82 5.74
C ALA A 118 -17.56 -11.09 6.06
N ALA A 119 -17.48 -9.79 6.43
CA ALA A 119 -18.64 -9.00 6.78
C ALA A 119 -19.53 -8.62 5.58
N PHE A 120 -18.93 -8.18 4.46
CA PHE A 120 -19.66 -7.60 3.33
C PHE A 120 -19.80 -8.50 2.10
N LEU A 121 -18.93 -9.52 1.96
CA LEU A 121 -18.96 -10.48 0.85
C LEU A 121 -19.34 -11.88 1.30
N GLN A 122 -19.62 -12.07 2.61
CA GLN A 122 -19.97 -13.36 3.22
C GLN A 122 -18.91 -14.45 2.97
N GLU A 123 -17.64 -14.05 2.90
CA GLU A 123 -16.53 -14.99 2.76
C GLU A 123 -16.18 -15.64 4.09
N ASP A 124 -15.85 -16.92 4.07
CA ASP A 124 -15.42 -17.64 5.27
C ASP A 124 -14.15 -17.07 5.89
N PHE A 125 -14.18 -16.88 7.21
CA PHE A 125 -12.99 -16.53 7.98
C PHE A 125 -12.24 -17.82 8.34
N THR A 126 -11.45 -18.31 7.39
CA THR A 126 -10.79 -19.62 7.44
C THR A 126 -9.78 -19.76 8.59
N LYS A 127 -9.34 -21.00 8.88
CA LYS A 127 -8.30 -21.27 9.90
C LYS A 127 -7.00 -20.49 9.61
N SER A 128 -6.59 -20.40 8.34
CA SER A 128 -5.42 -19.60 7.94
C SER A 128 -5.59 -18.12 8.25
N LYS A 129 -6.79 -17.54 7.99
CA LYS A 129 -7.08 -16.14 8.34
C LYS A 129 -7.02 -15.93 9.86
N LYS A 130 -7.54 -16.88 10.68
CA LYS A 130 -7.46 -16.82 12.15
C LYS A 130 -6.02 -16.90 12.66
N LEU A 131 -5.21 -17.81 12.10
CA LEU A 131 -3.78 -17.93 12.45
C LEU A 131 -3.01 -16.67 12.06
N GLY A 132 -3.23 -16.15 10.86
CA GLY A 132 -2.60 -14.89 10.42
C GLY A 132 -2.97 -13.71 11.33
N PHE A 133 -4.22 -13.62 11.77
CA PHE A 133 -4.66 -12.65 12.77
C PHE A 133 -3.88 -12.79 14.08
N ALA A 134 -3.75 -14.03 14.60
CA ALA A 134 -3.03 -14.31 15.83
C ALA A 134 -1.53 -13.97 15.75
N LEU A 135 -0.94 -13.96 14.55
CA LEU A 135 0.44 -13.53 14.32
C LEU A 135 0.56 -12.01 14.14
N ILE A 136 -0.36 -11.39 13.42
CA ILE A 136 -0.31 -9.93 13.15
C ILE A 136 -0.53 -9.12 14.43
N MET A 137 -1.52 -9.51 15.27
CA MET A 137 -1.90 -8.71 16.43
C MET A 137 -0.79 -8.49 17.45
N PRO A 138 -0.01 -9.50 17.87
CA PRO A 138 1.13 -9.28 18.76
C PRO A 138 2.19 -8.36 18.15
N GLY A 139 2.42 -8.45 16.83
CA GLY A 139 3.34 -7.56 16.13
C GLY A 139 2.86 -6.10 16.14
N VAL A 140 1.55 -5.86 15.91
CA VAL A 140 0.95 -4.52 16.01
C VAL A 140 1.08 -3.96 17.42
N VAL A 141 0.78 -4.77 18.44
CA VAL A 141 0.91 -4.37 19.85
C VAL A 141 2.37 -4.04 20.17
N ALA A 142 3.33 -4.85 19.71
CA ALA A 142 4.75 -4.62 19.95
C ALA A 142 5.29 -3.34 19.31
N ILE A 143 4.74 -2.94 18.14
CA ILE A 143 5.06 -1.65 17.52
C ILE A 143 4.42 -0.50 18.31
N ALA A 144 3.13 -0.61 18.64
CA ALA A 144 2.39 0.47 19.30
C ALA A 144 2.80 0.71 20.76
N TRP A 145 3.31 -0.33 21.44
CA TRP A 145 3.69 -0.28 22.86
C TRP A 145 5.11 -0.78 23.08
N GLY A 146 6.06 -0.27 22.29
CA GLY A 146 7.48 -0.56 22.52
C GLY A 146 7.93 -0.10 23.92
N PRO A 147 8.95 -0.77 24.52
CA PRO A 147 9.46 -0.40 25.84
C PRO A 147 9.98 1.04 25.87
N GLY A 148 9.47 1.85 26.80
CA GLY A 148 9.87 3.24 26.99
C GLY A 148 9.00 4.27 26.27
N GLU A 149 8.00 3.84 25.49
CA GLU A 149 7.05 4.77 24.87
C GLU A 149 5.82 4.99 25.76
N SER A 150 5.45 6.25 25.94
CA SER A 150 4.16 6.59 26.56
C SER A 150 3.04 6.43 25.52
N LEU A 151 1.83 6.08 25.97
CA LEU A 151 0.62 6.04 25.11
C LEU A 151 0.34 7.38 24.40
N ALA A 152 0.89 8.48 24.91
CA ALA A 152 0.76 9.83 24.35
C ALA A 152 1.95 10.24 23.47
N SER A 153 2.79 9.30 23.01
CA SER A 153 3.89 9.64 22.11
C SER A 153 3.36 10.11 20.76
N SER A 154 4.04 11.05 20.13
CA SER A 154 3.69 11.50 18.77
C SER A 154 3.74 10.35 17.76
N GLN A 155 4.57 9.35 18.01
CA GLN A 155 4.73 8.16 17.18
C GLN A 155 3.44 7.34 17.13
N ASN A 156 2.74 7.16 18.26
CA ASN A 156 1.45 6.47 18.30
C ASN A 156 0.36 7.17 17.45
N ILE A 157 0.43 8.50 17.33
CA ILE A 157 -0.44 9.23 16.40
C ILE A 157 -0.18 8.78 14.96
N GLY A 158 1.09 8.64 14.58
CA GLY A 158 1.49 8.12 13.27
C GLY A 158 0.98 6.69 13.03
N ASP A 159 1.09 5.84 14.04
CA ASP A 159 0.66 4.44 13.97
C ASP A 159 -0.86 4.32 13.77
N VAL A 160 -1.65 5.15 14.46
CA VAL A 160 -3.10 5.23 14.25
C VAL A 160 -3.43 5.66 12.81
N PHE A 161 -2.71 6.63 12.26
CA PHE A 161 -2.86 7.02 10.86
C PHE A 161 -2.56 5.86 9.89
N PHE A 162 -1.53 5.05 10.14
CA PHE A 162 -1.21 3.89 9.29
C PHE A 162 -2.28 2.81 9.36
N LEU A 163 -2.79 2.49 10.54
CA LEU A 163 -3.90 1.55 10.70
C LEU A 163 -5.16 2.05 10.00
N ALA A 164 -5.48 3.34 10.14
CA ALA A 164 -6.60 3.96 9.43
C ALA A 164 -6.42 3.93 7.90
N ALA A 165 -5.18 4.14 7.40
CA ALA A 165 -4.85 3.99 5.99
C ALA A 165 -5.09 2.56 5.49
N GLY A 166 -4.68 1.55 6.26
CA GLY A 166 -4.92 0.14 5.95
C GLY A 166 -6.41 -0.20 5.89
N LEU A 167 -7.18 0.31 6.84
CA LEU A 167 -8.64 0.12 6.85
C LEU A 167 -9.32 0.81 5.66
N ALA A 168 -8.95 2.06 5.35
CA ALA A 168 -9.50 2.77 4.19
C ALA A 168 -9.18 2.06 2.87
N TRP A 169 -7.95 1.54 2.72
CA TRP A 169 -7.60 0.70 1.57
C TRP A 169 -8.39 -0.60 1.51
N ALA A 170 -8.73 -1.19 2.65
CA ALA A 170 -9.56 -2.39 2.68
C ALA A 170 -10.99 -2.10 2.15
N PHE A 171 -11.60 -0.97 2.51
CA PHE A 171 -12.88 -0.54 1.93
C PHE A 171 -12.79 -0.34 0.42
N TYR A 172 -11.75 0.34 -0.07
CA TYR A 172 -11.48 0.46 -1.51
C TYR A 172 -11.40 -0.91 -2.19
N THR A 173 -10.69 -1.86 -1.57
CA THR A 173 -10.52 -3.21 -2.10
C THR A 173 -11.85 -3.97 -2.17
N ILE A 174 -12.70 -3.85 -1.13
CA ILE A 174 -14.03 -4.47 -1.13
C ILE A 174 -14.95 -3.85 -2.19
N ALA A 175 -14.95 -2.53 -2.34
CA ALA A 175 -15.72 -1.84 -3.39
C ALA A 175 -15.28 -2.30 -4.79
N MET A 176 -13.97 -2.36 -5.04
CA MET A 176 -13.39 -2.87 -6.27
C MET A 176 -13.82 -4.31 -6.57
N ARG A 177 -13.73 -5.20 -5.56
CA ARG A 177 -14.11 -6.62 -5.69
C ARG A 177 -15.60 -6.79 -5.95
N LYS A 178 -16.44 -6.06 -5.22
CA LYS A 178 -17.92 -6.09 -5.39
C LYS A 178 -18.33 -5.67 -6.80
N ALA A 179 -17.66 -4.67 -7.37
CA ALA A 179 -17.90 -4.20 -8.73
C ALA A 179 -17.15 -5.01 -9.81
N ARG A 180 -16.39 -6.02 -9.44
CA ARG A 180 -15.55 -6.84 -10.34
C ARG A 180 -14.64 -5.99 -11.23
N LEU A 181 -14.03 -4.94 -10.65
CA LEU A 181 -13.08 -4.08 -11.35
C LEU A 181 -11.67 -4.66 -11.28
N GLY A 182 -10.94 -4.54 -12.38
CA GLY A 182 -9.49 -4.80 -12.36
C GLY A 182 -8.74 -3.71 -11.61
N GLY A 183 -7.61 -4.05 -10.99
CA GLY A 183 -6.82 -3.12 -10.17
C GLY A 183 -6.43 -1.83 -10.89
N LEU A 184 -5.96 -1.92 -12.14
CA LEU A 184 -5.60 -0.73 -12.93
C LEU A 184 -6.82 0.15 -13.23
N HIS A 185 -8.00 -0.44 -13.47
CA HIS A 185 -9.22 0.32 -13.74
C HIS A 185 -9.69 1.07 -12.48
N ALA A 186 -9.71 0.40 -11.33
CA ALA A 186 -10.03 1.03 -10.05
C ALA A 186 -9.03 2.13 -9.69
N ALA A 187 -7.72 1.90 -9.92
CA ALA A 187 -6.68 2.90 -9.73
C ALA A 187 -6.85 4.12 -10.65
N ALA A 188 -7.26 3.92 -11.91
CA ALA A 188 -7.52 5.01 -12.84
C ALA A 188 -8.72 5.85 -12.40
N ILE A 189 -9.82 5.22 -11.98
CA ILE A 189 -10.99 5.92 -11.43
C ILE A 189 -10.59 6.73 -10.20
N SER A 190 -9.84 6.11 -9.28
CA SER A 190 -9.38 6.79 -8.06
C SER A 190 -8.43 7.95 -8.37
N ALA A 191 -7.40 7.73 -9.19
CA ALA A 191 -6.40 8.75 -9.47
C ALA A 191 -6.98 9.95 -10.21
N VAL A 192 -7.78 9.72 -11.26
CA VAL A 192 -8.43 10.80 -12.03
C VAL A 192 -9.48 11.50 -11.18
N GLY A 193 -10.33 10.77 -10.45
CA GLY A 193 -11.32 11.35 -9.56
C GLY A 193 -10.68 12.19 -8.45
N SER A 194 -9.62 11.68 -7.83
CA SER A 194 -8.86 12.42 -6.81
C SER A 194 -8.17 13.65 -7.40
N MET A 195 -7.59 13.56 -8.61
CA MET A 195 -7.00 14.69 -9.32
C MET A 195 -8.04 15.81 -9.54
N LEU A 196 -9.20 15.47 -10.07
CA LEU A 196 -10.25 16.45 -10.39
C LEU A 196 -10.83 17.14 -9.15
N ILE A 197 -10.89 16.44 -8.02
CA ILE A 197 -11.43 16.99 -6.78
C ILE A 197 -10.33 17.74 -6.01
N TYR A 198 -9.15 17.13 -5.88
CA TYR A 198 -8.13 17.60 -4.97
C TYR A 198 -7.25 18.73 -5.55
N LEU A 199 -6.84 18.67 -6.83
CA LEU A 199 -5.95 19.70 -7.38
C LEU A 199 -6.57 21.11 -7.37
N PRO A 200 -7.87 21.30 -7.68
CA PRO A 200 -8.49 22.61 -7.51
C PRO A 200 -8.46 23.12 -6.06
N VAL A 201 -8.71 22.23 -5.08
CA VAL A 201 -8.61 22.57 -3.65
C VAL A 201 -7.17 22.91 -3.27
N PHE A 202 -6.22 22.09 -3.72
CA PHE A 202 -4.80 22.28 -3.46
C PHE A 202 -4.27 23.63 -3.99
N ALA A 203 -4.73 24.08 -5.15
CA ALA A 203 -4.30 25.34 -5.75
C ALA A 203 -4.59 26.58 -4.88
N PHE A 204 -5.59 26.50 -3.99
CA PHE A 204 -5.96 27.57 -3.06
C PHE A 204 -5.58 27.26 -1.59
N MET A 205 -4.87 26.15 -1.36
CA MET A 205 -4.52 25.71 -0.01
C MET A 205 -3.31 26.49 0.54
N PRO A 206 -3.43 27.13 1.71
CA PRO A 206 -2.31 27.80 2.31
C PRO A 206 -1.28 26.80 2.87
N GLY A 207 -0.01 27.20 2.92
CA GLY A 207 1.05 26.40 3.54
C GLY A 207 1.59 25.25 2.68
N THR A 208 1.27 25.23 1.38
CA THR A 208 1.93 24.34 0.41
C THR A 208 3.33 24.86 0.10
N THR A 209 4.29 23.95 -0.09
CA THR A 209 5.69 24.31 -0.33
C THR A 209 6.17 23.95 -1.73
N LEU A 210 5.31 23.34 -2.56
CA LEU A 210 5.66 22.78 -3.85
C LEU A 210 6.38 23.77 -4.80
N ALA A 211 6.03 25.04 -4.73
CA ALA A 211 6.65 26.09 -5.58
C ALA A 211 8.05 26.50 -5.11
N SER A 212 8.42 26.22 -3.85
CA SER A 212 9.69 26.60 -3.24
C SER A 212 10.69 25.45 -3.09
N VAL A 213 10.27 24.23 -3.38
CA VAL A 213 11.08 23.00 -3.27
C VAL A 213 11.93 22.79 -4.51
N SER A 214 13.05 22.08 -4.37
CA SER A 214 13.92 21.75 -5.49
C SER A 214 13.18 20.89 -6.54
N TRP A 215 13.44 21.15 -7.82
CA TRP A 215 12.90 20.34 -8.91
C TRP A 215 13.29 18.86 -8.83
N THR A 216 14.43 18.56 -8.21
CA THR A 216 14.89 17.17 -7.98
C THR A 216 13.93 16.45 -7.02
N ASP A 217 13.54 17.09 -5.92
CA ASP A 217 12.62 16.51 -4.93
C ASP A 217 11.22 16.36 -5.54
N VAL A 218 10.75 17.36 -6.28
CA VAL A 218 9.48 17.30 -7.01
C VAL A 218 9.47 16.14 -8.02
N ALA A 219 10.53 16.03 -8.83
CA ALA A 219 10.64 14.96 -9.83
C ALA A 219 10.72 13.58 -9.19
N LEU A 220 11.50 13.42 -8.11
CA LEU A 220 11.59 12.18 -7.36
C LEU A 220 10.21 11.72 -6.85
N GLN A 221 9.48 12.62 -6.19
CA GLN A 221 8.14 12.30 -5.69
C GLN A 221 7.16 12.03 -6.85
N ALA A 222 7.17 12.86 -7.90
CA ALA A 222 6.31 12.68 -9.06
C ALA A 222 6.50 11.30 -9.72
N ILE A 223 7.73 10.90 -9.92
CA ILE A 223 8.08 9.60 -10.52
C ILE A 223 7.68 8.46 -9.57
N VAL A 224 8.13 8.51 -8.32
CA VAL A 224 7.90 7.39 -7.39
C VAL A 224 6.43 7.27 -7.03
N GLN A 225 5.76 8.37 -6.70
CA GLN A 225 4.35 8.34 -6.28
C GLN A 225 3.40 8.15 -7.46
N GLY A 226 3.57 8.96 -8.52
CA GLY A 226 2.62 9.04 -9.62
C GLY A 226 2.82 7.99 -10.70
N VAL A 227 4.08 7.61 -11.01
CA VAL A 227 4.37 6.64 -12.08
C VAL A 227 4.63 5.25 -11.50
N LEU A 228 5.63 5.11 -10.64
CA LEU A 228 6.06 3.79 -10.17
C LEU A 228 4.99 3.15 -9.29
N THR A 229 4.50 3.87 -8.28
CA THR A 229 3.55 3.31 -7.31
C THR A 229 2.14 3.20 -7.87
N ALA A 230 1.64 4.25 -8.52
CA ALA A 230 0.25 4.26 -8.97
C ALA A 230 0.00 3.43 -10.24
N ILE A 231 1.02 3.20 -11.08
CA ILE A 231 0.85 2.54 -12.38
C ILE A 231 1.72 1.30 -12.49
N LEU A 232 3.05 1.46 -12.43
CA LEU A 232 3.99 0.37 -12.73
C LEU A 232 3.87 -0.78 -11.75
N SER A 233 3.76 -0.51 -10.44
CA SER A 233 3.63 -1.56 -9.43
C SER A 233 2.40 -2.44 -9.65
N LEU A 234 1.26 -1.85 -10.04
CA LEU A 234 0.03 -2.59 -10.33
C LEU A 234 0.17 -3.48 -11.58
N MET A 235 0.88 -3.00 -12.59
CA MET A 235 1.16 -3.80 -13.80
C MET A 235 2.08 -4.98 -13.48
N LEU A 236 3.14 -4.74 -12.72
CA LEU A 236 4.09 -5.78 -12.29
C LEU A 236 3.40 -6.82 -11.40
N TYR A 237 2.65 -6.36 -10.40
CA TYR A 237 1.88 -7.24 -9.53
C TYR A 237 0.84 -8.07 -10.31
N GLY A 238 0.11 -7.43 -11.23
CA GLY A 238 -0.83 -8.15 -12.10
C GLY A 238 -0.14 -9.23 -12.94
N ARG A 239 1.08 -8.98 -13.46
CA ARG A 239 1.89 -9.98 -14.15
C ARG A 239 2.34 -11.11 -13.22
N ALA A 240 2.80 -10.78 -12.02
CA ALA A 240 3.16 -11.79 -11.02
C ALA A 240 1.97 -12.73 -10.74
N VAL A 241 0.79 -12.16 -10.46
CA VAL A 241 -0.44 -12.94 -10.21
C VAL A 241 -0.84 -13.79 -11.42
N SER A 242 -0.71 -13.27 -12.64
CA SER A 242 -1.07 -14.03 -13.86
C SER A 242 -0.16 -15.25 -14.10
N ILE A 243 1.09 -15.18 -13.64
CA ILE A 243 2.09 -16.25 -13.82
C ILE A 243 2.07 -17.22 -12.63
N LEU A 244 2.05 -16.72 -11.40
CA LEU A 244 2.21 -17.53 -10.19
C LEU A 244 0.87 -17.98 -9.58
N GLY A 245 -0.24 -17.41 -10.03
CA GLY A 245 -1.54 -17.54 -9.40
C GLY A 245 -1.77 -16.52 -8.27
N ALA A 246 -3.03 -16.32 -7.94
CA ALA A 246 -3.44 -15.26 -6.99
C ALA A 246 -2.84 -15.44 -5.58
N SER A 247 -2.81 -16.65 -5.05
CA SER A 247 -2.28 -16.95 -3.71
C SER A 247 -0.78 -16.67 -3.63
N SER A 248 0.01 -17.23 -4.57
CA SER A 248 1.46 -17.02 -4.59
C SER A 248 1.83 -15.56 -4.86
N GLY A 249 1.10 -14.89 -5.77
CA GLY A 249 1.28 -13.46 -6.04
C GLY A 249 1.01 -12.61 -4.79
N ALA A 250 -0.07 -12.88 -4.07
CA ALA A 250 -0.44 -12.15 -2.85
C ALA A 250 0.57 -12.36 -1.70
N ALA A 251 1.23 -13.53 -1.64
CA ALA A 251 2.23 -13.83 -0.61
C ALA A 251 3.45 -12.88 -0.68
N PHE A 252 3.75 -12.30 -1.85
CA PHE A 252 4.82 -11.30 -1.98
C PHE A 252 4.56 -10.05 -1.14
N ALA A 253 3.30 -9.67 -0.92
CA ALA A 253 2.97 -8.52 -0.06
C ALA A 253 3.48 -8.69 1.38
N ALA A 254 3.68 -9.93 1.84
CA ALA A 254 4.26 -10.21 3.15
C ALA A 254 5.71 -9.69 3.31
N LEU A 255 6.41 -9.43 2.21
CA LEU A 255 7.75 -8.86 2.24
C LEU A 255 7.75 -7.33 2.45
N CYS A 256 6.61 -6.64 2.25
CA CYS A 256 6.55 -5.18 2.34
C CYS A 256 7.04 -4.62 3.68
N PRO A 257 6.64 -5.13 4.85
CA PRO A 257 7.11 -4.61 6.13
C PRO A 257 8.63 -4.67 6.26
N ALA A 258 9.20 -5.86 6.00
CA ALA A 258 10.65 -6.06 6.08
C ALA A 258 11.42 -5.25 5.02
N MET A 259 10.93 -5.20 3.79
CA MET A 259 11.56 -4.43 2.72
C MET A 259 11.53 -2.92 3.00
N THR A 260 10.43 -2.40 3.57
CA THR A 260 10.35 -0.98 3.96
C THR A 260 11.38 -0.65 5.03
N ALA A 261 11.49 -1.49 6.06
CA ALA A 261 12.49 -1.33 7.12
C ALA A 261 13.92 -1.38 6.56
N LEU A 262 14.22 -2.35 5.69
CA LEU A 262 15.53 -2.48 5.05
C LEU A 262 15.89 -1.29 4.17
N LEU A 263 14.94 -0.73 3.42
CA LEU A 263 15.17 0.46 2.59
C LEU A 263 15.29 1.74 3.42
N ALA A 264 14.61 1.83 4.56
CA ALA A 264 14.69 2.98 5.45
C ALA A 264 16.09 3.17 6.07
N ILE A 265 16.83 2.10 6.30
CA ILE A 265 18.18 2.15 6.88
C ILE A 265 19.12 3.01 6.01
N PRO A 266 19.45 2.66 4.75
CA PRO A 266 20.40 3.42 3.95
C PRO A 266 19.87 4.77 3.46
N ILE A 267 18.54 4.93 3.29
CA ILE A 267 17.95 6.13 2.68
C ILE A 267 17.62 7.18 3.74
N LEU A 268 17.11 6.75 4.89
CA LEU A 268 16.62 7.64 5.95
C LEU A 268 17.49 7.63 7.21
N GLY A 269 18.41 6.67 7.37
CA GLY A 269 19.14 6.43 8.60
C GLY A 269 18.25 5.91 9.74
N GLU A 270 17.05 5.37 9.41
CA GLU A 270 16.12 4.83 10.41
C GLU A 270 16.44 3.36 10.66
N TRP A 271 16.95 3.06 11.87
CA TRP A 271 17.29 1.70 12.29
C TRP A 271 16.20 1.17 13.22
N PRO A 272 15.46 0.12 12.81
CA PRO A 272 14.49 -0.51 13.70
C PRO A 272 15.18 -1.14 14.91
N THR A 273 14.54 -1.04 16.06
CA THR A 273 14.96 -1.70 17.28
C THR A 273 14.81 -3.23 17.16
N PRO A 274 15.47 -4.04 18.01
CA PRO A 274 15.27 -5.50 18.01
C PRO A 274 13.80 -5.92 18.19
N ILE A 275 13.03 -5.15 18.98
CA ILE A 275 11.60 -5.41 19.18
C ILE A 275 10.80 -5.12 17.92
N GLU A 276 11.08 -4.01 17.23
CA GLU A 276 10.44 -3.70 15.94
C GLU A 276 10.78 -4.75 14.89
N TRP A 277 12.01 -5.27 14.82
CA TRP A 277 12.36 -6.40 13.95
C TRP A 277 11.56 -7.65 14.26
N GLY A 278 11.37 -7.97 15.55
CA GLY A 278 10.50 -9.07 15.99
C GLY A 278 9.04 -8.85 15.55
N ALA A 279 8.52 -7.64 15.74
CA ALA A 279 7.18 -7.25 15.34
C ALA A 279 6.99 -7.31 13.81
N ILE A 280 7.92 -6.77 13.03
CA ILE A 280 7.93 -6.83 11.57
C ILE A 280 7.92 -8.29 11.09
N SER A 281 8.70 -9.16 11.72
CA SER A 281 8.76 -10.59 11.39
C SER A 281 7.43 -11.30 11.66
N LEU A 282 6.79 -11.01 12.80
CA LEU A 282 5.47 -11.56 13.13
C LEU A 282 4.39 -11.08 12.15
N ILE A 283 4.37 -9.79 11.84
CA ILE A 283 3.42 -9.21 10.87
C ILE A 283 3.65 -9.83 9.49
N SER A 284 4.89 -9.91 9.01
CA SER A 284 5.22 -10.53 7.72
C SER A 284 4.79 -11.99 7.64
N ALA A 285 5.04 -12.77 8.68
CA ALA A 285 4.59 -14.16 8.76
C ALA A 285 3.05 -14.24 8.75
N GLY A 286 2.38 -13.39 9.50
CA GLY A 286 0.92 -13.32 9.53
C GLY A 286 0.31 -12.94 8.18
N VAL A 287 0.87 -11.95 7.49
CA VAL A 287 0.47 -11.56 6.11
C VAL A 287 0.64 -12.72 5.13
N TYR A 288 1.77 -13.43 5.20
CA TYR A 288 2.01 -14.61 4.38
C TYR A 288 0.90 -15.66 4.55
N VAL A 289 0.54 -15.94 5.81
CA VAL A 289 -0.50 -16.91 6.14
C VAL A 289 -1.90 -16.45 5.71
N VAL A 290 -2.26 -15.18 5.95
CA VAL A 290 -3.56 -14.60 5.54
C VAL A 290 -3.71 -14.60 4.01
N SER A 291 -2.62 -14.32 3.29
CA SER A 291 -2.59 -14.29 1.83
C SER A 291 -2.64 -15.68 1.17
N GLY A 292 -2.72 -16.75 1.96
CA GLY A 292 -2.79 -18.12 1.44
C GLY A 292 -1.44 -18.69 1.03
N GLY A 293 -0.35 -18.18 1.62
CA GLY A 293 0.98 -18.77 1.46
C GLY A 293 0.98 -20.25 1.91
N PRO A 294 1.66 -21.15 1.21
CA PRO A 294 1.69 -22.58 1.55
C PRO A 294 2.32 -22.79 2.91
N LEU A 295 1.55 -23.34 3.87
CA LEU A 295 2.00 -23.65 5.24
C LEU A 295 2.82 -24.96 5.32
N SER A 296 2.87 -25.73 4.25
CA SER A 296 3.68 -26.94 4.15
C SER A 296 4.35 -27.05 2.80
N TRP A 297 5.61 -27.42 2.80
CA TRP A 297 6.28 -27.99 1.64
C TRP A 297 5.66 -29.38 1.38
N SER A 298 4.42 -29.41 0.93
CA SER A 298 3.85 -30.64 0.41
C SER A 298 4.66 -31.02 -0.82
N LYS A 299 5.47 -32.05 -0.69
CA LYS A 299 6.08 -32.73 -1.84
C LYS A 299 4.94 -33.04 -2.83
N ARG A 300 4.90 -32.34 -3.94
CA ARG A 300 4.24 -32.81 -5.16
C ARG A 300 5.23 -33.60 -5.98
#